data_6e66ad7c9bfb4fc04547b7c4956ca747
#
_entry.id   6e66ad7c9bfb4fc04547b7c4956ca747
#
_cell.length_a   1.000
_cell.length_b   1.000
_cell.length_c   1.000
_cell.angle_alpha   90.00
_cell.angle_beta   90.00
_cell.angle_gamma   90.00
#
_symmetry.space_group_name_H-M   'P 1'
#
loop_
_entity.id
_entity.type
_entity.pdbx_description
1 polymer ?
#
loop_
_entity_poly.entity_id
_entity_poly.type
_entity_poly.pdbx_seq_one_letter_code
_entity_poly.pdbx_strand_id
1 'polypeptide(L)'
;MLLINKTLIRMSEGIRGWIAIITGLKILTLVGTVMFAKTISSFLSDLYHPKMSQEQLLAAIISALIASCLILIADLLTGEAEYRCGAKARINLRKEIFEKMLQLDVGKIERIGASNTISSVGDGVELMQVYYTKYLPSLLYCFFAPVYLFFQLKDTSLLVATILLIISLSLPLVNNYFRKMIDQLKKEYWTSFQDLTSYYLESLKSLVTLKLFNQDRRRHDNLRRKAVTFNQSTMSIMKMNFSSFLVSDGLIYLGVI
;
A
#
# COMPACT_ATOMS: atom_id res chain seq x y z
N MET A 1 1.03 16.08 -3.45
CA MET A 1 2.25 15.59 -2.80
C MET A 1 2.99 14.73 -3.81
N LEU A 2 4.26 15.04 -4.08
CA LEU A 2 5.11 14.26 -4.95
C LEU A 2 5.15 12.81 -4.47
N LEU A 3 5.01 11.85 -5.41
CA LEU A 3 5.13 10.41 -5.17
C LEU A 3 6.41 10.03 -4.38
N ILE A 4 7.38 10.93 -4.35
CA ILE A 4 8.69 10.75 -3.73
C ILE A 4 9.03 11.99 -2.92
N ASN A 5 9.12 11.85 -1.60
CA ASN A 5 9.55 12.94 -0.73
C ASN A 5 11.08 12.99 -0.70
N LYS A 6 11.66 14.08 -1.22
CA LYS A 6 13.12 14.28 -1.34
C LYS A 6 13.88 14.12 -0.01
N THR A 7 13.24 14.49 1.09
CA THR A 7 13.82 14.37 2.44
C THR A 7 13.92 12.89 2.85
N LEU A 8 12.89 12.07 2.56
CA LEU A 8 12.88 10.65 2.87
C LEU A 8 13.90 9.86 2.04
N ILE A 9 14.17 10.29 0.79
CA ILE A 9 15.22 9.66 -0.03
C ILE A 9 16.62 9.99 0.55
N ARG A 10 16.83 11.18 1.09
CA ARG A 10 18.12 11.53 1.72
C ARG A 10 18.36 10.72 2.99
N MET A 11 17.31 10.41 3.75
CA MET A 11 17.35 9.53 4.92
C MET A 11 17.53 8.05 4.59
N SER A 12 17.43 7.66 3.30
CA SER A 12 17.63 6.28 2.85
C SER A 12 19.11 5.91 2.62
N GLU A 13 20.07 6.76 3.00
CA GLU A 13 21.49 6.43 2.90
C GLU A 13 21.81 5.16 3.71
N GLY A 14 22.41 4.17 3.05
CA GLY A 14 22.65 2.83 3.62
C GLY A 14 21.49 1.82 3.51
N ILE A 15 20.30 2.26 3.06
CA ILE A 15 19.13 1.38 2.83
C ILE A 15 18.88 1.17 1.33
N ARG A 16 19.44 2.04 0.47
CA ARG A 16 19.25 2.00 -1.01
C ARG A 16 19.60 0.64 -1.62
N GLY A 17 20.68 0.01 -1.14
CA GLY A 17 21.07 -1.33 -1.60
C GLY A 17 20.00 -2.38 -1.31
N TRP A 18 19.39 -2.34 -0.14
CA TRP A 18 18.30 -3.25 0.23
C TRP A 18 17.04 -3.03 -0.59
N ILE A 19 16.70 -1.77 -0.89
CA ILE A 19 15.57 -1.43 -1.78
C ILE A 19 15.80 -2.01 -3.19
N ALA A 20 17.02 -1.89 -3.72
CA ALA A 20 17.38 -2.46 -5.03
C ALA A 20 17.31 -4.00 -5.01
N ILE A 21 17.81 -4.64 -3.95
CA ILE A 21 17.73 -6.10 -3.77
C ILE A 21 16.27 -6.56 -3.73
N ILE A 22 15.42 -5.93 -2.90
CA ILE A 22 14.00 -6.27 -2.81
C ILE A 22 13.30 -6.10 -4.17
N THR A 23 13.58 -5.00 -4.87
CA THR A 23 13.02 -4.77 -6.21
C THR A 23 13.48 -5.83 -7.21
N GLY A 24 14.77 -6.19 -7.19
CA GLY A 24 15.33 -7.25 -8.02
C GLY A 24 14.72 -8.63 -7.76
N LEU A 25 14.52 -8.97 -6.48
CA LEU A 25 13.84 -10.21 -6.09
C LEU A 25 12.38 -10.24 -6.55
N LYS A 26 11.64 -9.13 -6.43
CA LYS A 26 10.27 -9.02 -6.95
C LYS A 26 10.21 -9.18 -8.49
N ILE A 27 11.21 -8.66 -9.20
CA ILE A 27 11.31 -8.89 -10.65
C ILE A 27 11.64 -10.37 -10.94
N LEU A 28 12.47 -11.00 -10.13
CA LEU A 28 12.77 -12.43 -10.26
C LEU A 28 11.52 -13.28 -10.05
N THR A 29 10.70 -12.96 -9.03
CA THR A 29 9.38 -13.60 -8.83
C THR A 29 8.47 -13.41 -10.05
N LEU A 30 8.46 -12.21 -10.65
CA LEU A 30 7.70 -11.95 -11.88
C LEU A 30 8.17 -12.84 -13.05
N VAL A 31 9.48 -12.96 -13.25
CA VAL A 31 10.06 -13.85 -14.27
C VAL A 31 9.61 -15.29 -14.04
N GLY A 32 9.70 -15.79 -12.80
CA GLY A 32 9.21 -17.12 -12.43
C GLY A 32 7.73 -17.32 -12.73
N THR A 33 6.90 -16.32 -12.40
CA THR A 33 5.45 -16.36 -12.66
C THR A 33 5.14 -16.40 -14.16
N VAL A 34 5.85 -15.62 -14.96
CA VAL A 34 5.70 -15.65 -16.43
C VAL A 34 6.16 -16.98 -17.02
N MET A 35 7.26 -17.55 -16.52
CA MET A 35 7.72 -18.89 -16.93
C MET A 35 6.67 -19.95 -16.60
N PHE A 36 6.13 -19.91 -15.39
CA PHE A 36 5.07 -20.83 -14.95
C PHE A 36 3.80 -20.71 -15.81
N ALA A 37 3.36 -19.47 -16.10
CA ALA A 37 2.21 -19.22 -16.96
C ALA A 37 2.44 -19.72 -18.40
N LYS A 38 3.63 -19.53 -18.98
CA LYS A 38 4.00 -20.06 -20.30
C LYS A 38 3.97 -21.59 -20.32
N THR A 39 4.48 -22.23 -19.26
CA THR A 39 4.48 -23.70 -19.16
C THR A 39 3.04 -24.24 -19.11
N ILE A 40 2.15 -23.60 -18.33
CA ILE A 40 0.74 -24.00 -18.29
C ILE A 40 0.07 -23.78 -19.64
N SER A 41 0.34 -22.65 -20.30
CA SER A 41 -0.24 -22.34 -21.62
C SER A 41 0.19 -23.35 -22.69
N SER A 42 1.49 -23.73 -22.73
CA SER A 42 1.97 -24.75 -23.66
C SER A 42 1.37 -26.11 -23.37
N PHE A 43 1.30 -26.48 -22.08
CA PHE A 43 0.67 -27.75 -21.67
C PHE A 43 -0.81 -27.85 -22.09
N LEU A 44 -1.58 -26.77 -21.91
CA LEU A 44 -2.98 -26.71 -22.35
C LEU A 44 -3.12 -26.79 -23.87
N SER A 45 -2.23 -26.14 -24.61
CA SER A 45 -2.19 -26.20 -26.08
C SER A 45 -1.90 -27.62 -26.57
N ASP A 46 -0.93 -28.29 -25.94
CA ASP A 46 -0.53 -29.65 -26.30
C ASP A 46 -1.59 -30.70 -25.95
N LEU A 47 -2.39 -30.48 -24.88
CA LEU A 47 -3.54 -31.32 -24.54
C LEU A 47 -4.65 -31.27 -25.62
N TYR A 48 -4.77 -30.17 -26.35
CA TYR A 48 -5.74 -30.01 -27.42
C TYR A 48 -5.31 -30.75 -28.72
N HIS A 49 -4.02 -31.07 -28.85
CA HIS A 49 -3.48 -31.85 -29.96
C HIS A 49 -3.24 -33.31 -29.54
N PRO A 50 -3.87 -34.33 -30.17
CA PRO A 50 -3.91 -35.72 -29.71
C PRO A 50 -2.60 -36.52 -29.88
N LYS A 51 -1.44 -35.90 -29.84
CA LYS A 51 -0.10 -36.55 -29.95
C LYS A 51 0.86 -36.07 -28.86
N MET A 52 0.44 -36.11 -27.61
CA MET A 52 1.36 -35.82 -26.51
C MET A 52 2.33 -36.99 -26.30
N SER A 53 3.64 -36.75 -26.53
CA SER A 53 4.70 -37.65 -26.11
C SER A 53 4.87 -37.62 -24.60
N GLN A 54 5.14 -38.78 -23.97
CA GLN A 54 5.46 -38.84 -22.53
C GLN A 54 6.65 -37.93 -22.15
N GLU A 55 7.58 -37.71 -23.02
CA GLU A 55 8.73 -36.84 -22.84
C GLU A 55 8.32 -35.35 -22.72
N GLN A 56 7.35 -34.90 -23.50
CA GLN A 56 6.83 -33.53 -23.46
C GLN A 56 6.07 -33.26 -22.15
N LEU A 57 5.32 -34.25 -21.68
CA LEU A 57 4.61 -34.17 -20.40
C LEU A 57 5.59 -34.07 -19.22
N LEU A 58 6.63 -34.88 -19.20
CA LEU A 58 7.68 -34.83 -18.19
C LEU A 58 8.41 -33.48 -18.21
N ALA A 59 8.75 -32.96 -19.39
CA ALA A 59 9.42 -31.66 -19.54
C ALA A 59 8.53 -30.50 -19.01
N ALA A 60 7.23 -30.53 -19.28
CA ALA A 60 6.29 -29.53 -18.75
C ALA A 60 6.18 -29.60 -17.23
N ILE A 61 6.11 -30.78 -16.63
CA ILE A 61 6.07 -30.95 -15.17
C ILE A 61 7.38 -30.45 -14.54
N ILE A 62 8.52 -30.80 -15.10
CA ILE A 62 9.83 -30.38 -14.57
C ILE A 62 9.98 -28.85 -14.66
N SER A 63 9.59 -28.24 -15.79
CA SER A 63 9.67 -26.76 -15.94
C SER A 63 8.71 -26.03 -15.01
N ALA A 64 7.51 -26.56 -14.76
CA ALA A 64 6.57 -26.01 -13.78
C ALA A 64 7.12 -26.11 -12.34
N LEU A 65 7.75 -27.25 -11.98
CA LEU A 65 8.41 -27.42 -10.69
C LEU A 65 9.57 -26.47 -10.50
N ILE A 66 10.41 -26.28 -11.50
CA ILE A 66 11.54 -25.33 -11.46
C ILE A 66 11.01 -23.90 -11.28
N ALA A 67 10.01 -23.50 -12.06
CA ALA A 67 9.41 -22.16 -11.94
C ALA A 67 8.78 -21.94 -10.56
N SER A 68 8.05 -22.92 -10.03
CA SER A 68 7.46 -22.86 -8.70
C SER A 68 8.51 -22.77 -7.60
N CYS A 69 9.58 -23.56 -7.69
CA CYS A 69 10.71 -23.51 -6.75
C CYS A 69 11.40 -22.14 -6.78
N LEU A 70 11.61 -21.57 -7.97
CA LEU A 70 12.20 -20.25 -8.15
C LEU A 70 11.34 -19.15 -7.52
N ILE A 71 10.02 -19.20 -7.68
CA ILE A 71 9.06 -18.27 -7.04
C ILE A 71 9.16 -18.36 -5.52
N LEU A 72 9.11 -19.58 -4.97
CA LEU A 72 9.18 -19.80 -3.53
C LEU A 72 10.50 -19.29 -2.93
N ILE A 73 11.62 -19.57 -3.56
CA ILE A 73 12.93 -19.10 -3.10
C ILE A 73 13.00 -17.58 -3.18
N ALA A 74 12.55 -16.97 -4.28
CA ALA A 74 12.55 -15.53 -4.44
C ALA A 74 11.65 -14.83 -3.40
N ASP A 75 10.49 -15.38 -3.07
CA ASP A 75 9.58 -14.83 -2.07
C ASP A 75 10.15 -14.95 -0.65
N LEU A 76 10.76 -16.08 -0.30
CA LEU A 76 11.45 -16.25 0.98
C LEU A 76 12.60 -15.25 1.14
N LEU A 77 13.43 -15.09 0.11
CA LEU A 77 14.51 -14.12 0.10
C LEU A 77 13.99 -12.67 0.16
N THR A 78 12.86 -12.39 -0.48
CA THR A 78 12.20 -11.07 -0.41
C THR A 78 11.76 -10.76 1.02
N GLY A 79 11.15 -11.72 1.71
CA GLY A 79 10.74 -11.57 3.12
C GLY A 79 11.93 -11.28 4.05
N GLU A 80 13.02 -12.01 3.89
CA GLU A 80 14.25 -11.78 4.66
C GLU A 80 14.89 -10.42 4.33
N ALA A 81 14.92 -10.03 3.06
CA ALA A 81 15.44 -8.73 2.64
C ALA A 81 14.57 -7.57 3.16
N GLU A 82 13.23 -7.71 3.15
CA GLU A 82 12.29 -6.74 3.73
C GLU A 82 12.51 -6.59 5.24
N TYR A 83 12.71 -7.70 5.96
CA TYR A 83 12.98 -7.69 7.39
C TYR A 83 14.29 -6.95 7.72
N ARG A 84 15.38 -7.27 7.03
CA ARG A 84 16.70 -6.63 7.24
C ARG A 84 16.67 -5.15 6.85
N CYS A 85 16.03 -4.83 5.75
CA CYS A 85 15.80 -3.44 5.32
C CYS A 85 15.04 -2.66 6.40
N GLY A 86 13.95 -3.25 6.92
CA GLY A 86 13.14 -2.64 7.98
C GLY A 86 13.89 -2.44 9.28
N ALA A 87 14.66 -3.41 9.71
CA ALA A 87 15.50 -3.31 10.92
C ALA A 87 16.50 -2.15 10.78
N LYS A 88 17.19 -2.06 9.64
CA LYS A 88 18.15 -0.99 9.38
C LYS A 88 17.48 0.39 9.27
N ALA A 89 16.29 0.45 8.65
CA ALA A 89 15.50 1.66 8.57
C ALA A 89 15.09 2.18 9.95
N ARG A 90 14.61 1.30 10.84
CA ARG A 90 14.26 1.68 12.22
C ARG A 90 15.43 2.25 12.99
N ILE A 91 16.60 1.60 12.91
CA ILE A 91 17.82 2.06 13.59
C ILE A 91 18.22 3.44 13.10
N ASN A 92 18.27 3.64 11.79
CA ASN A 92 18.68 4.91 11.19
C ASN A 92 17.70 6.04 11.54
N LEU A 93 16.39 5.78 11.44
CA LEU A 93 15.35 6.76 11.75
C LEU A 93 15.37 7.16 13.24
N ARG A 94 15.48 6.17 14.13
CA ARG A 94 15.57 6.46 15.58
C ARG A 94 16.82 7.25 15.92
N LYS A 95 17.95 6.91 15.33
CA LYS A 95 19.21 7.67 15.50
C LYS A 95 19.05 9.10 15.04
N GLU A 96 18.50 9.34 13.85
CA GLU A 96 18.32 10.70 13.30
C GLU A 96 17.33 11.54 14.11
N ILE A 97 16.23 10.93 14.56
CA ILE A 97 15.28 11.60 15.45
C ILE A 97 15.99 11.99 16.76
N PHE A 98 16.76 11.07 17.36
CA PHE A 98 17.47 11.33 18.60
C PHE A 98 18.53 12.42 18.45
N GLU A 99 19.33 12.39 17.39
CA GLU A 99 20.31 13.45 17.08
C GLU A 99 19.64 14.83 16.89
N LYS A 100 18.49 14.88 16.22
CA LYS A 100 17.72 16.10 16.09
C LYS A 100 17.14 16.59 17.42
N MET A 101 16.68 15.68 18.26
CA MET A 101 16.19 16.04 19.59
C MET A 101 17.28 16.65 20.47
N LEU A 102 18.52 16.12 20.41
CA LEU A 102 19.65 16.71 21.12
C LEU A 102 20.04 18.11 20.63
N GLN A 103 19.73 18.45 19.37
CA GLN A 103 19.97 19.78 18.81
C GLN A 103 18.83 20.79 19.11
N LEU A 104 17.68 20.29 19.60
CA LEU A 104 16.56 21.14 19.97
C LEU A 104 16.75 21.67 21.40
N ASP A 105 16.42 22.94 21.59
CA ASP A 105 16.35 23.55 22.92
C ASP A 105 15.24 22.94 23.75
N VAL A 106 15.46 22.81 25.08
CA VAL A 106 14.54 22.20 26.04
C VAL A 106 13.14 22.83 25.95
N GLY A 107 13.05 24.14 25.78
CA GLY A 107 11.78 24.84 25.63
C GLY A 107 11.01 24.51 24.34
N LYS A 108 11.69 24.02 23.29
CA LYS A 108 11.03 23.53 22.07
C LYS A 108 10.50 22.09 22.25
N ILE A 109 11.23 21.27 23.00
CA ILE A 109 10.80 19.89 23.33
C ILE A 109 9.54 19.92 24.20
N GLU A 110 9.47 20.80 25.18
CA GLU A 110 8.28 20.97 26.02
C GLU A 110 7.07 21.43 25.20
N ARG A 111 7.24 22.33 24.22
CA ARG A 111 6.14 22.75 23.32
C ARG A 111 5.62 21.65 22.41
N ILE A 112 6.49 20.75 21.95
CA ILE A 112 6.09 19.57 21.16
C ILE A 112 5.32 18.57 22.04
N GLY A 113 5.65 18.49 23.32
CA GLY A 113 5.08 17.58 24.29
C GLY A 113 5.77 16.21 24.30
N ALA A 114 6.11 15.73 25.49
CA ALA A 114 6.80 14.45 25.67
C ALA A 114 6.02 13.27 25.06
N SER A 115 4.69 13.26 25.19
CA SER A 115 3.83 12.22 24.64
C SER A 115 3.88 12.16 23.11
N ASN A 116 3.82 13.31 22.43
CA ASN A 116 3.91 13.38 20.97
C ASN A 116 5.29 12.94 20.46
N THR A 117 6.33 13.23 21.21
CA THR A 117 7.68 12.81 20.88
C THR A 117 7.85 11.30 21.02
N ILE A 118 7.35 10.71 22.11
CA ILE A 118 7.40 9.26 22.34
C ILE A 118 6.61 8.52 21.26
N SER A 119 5.39 8.94 20.92
CA SER A 119 4.61 8.29 19.87
C SER A 119 5.25 8.46 18.48
N SER A 120 5.92 9.58 18.19
CA SER A 120 6.65 9.77 16.94
C SER A 120 7.86 8.83 16.82
N VAL A 121 8.58 8.56 17.91
CA VAL A 121 9.72 7.63 17.94
C VAL A 121 9.25 6.16 17.90
N GLY A 122 8.10 5.86 18.48
CA GLY A 122 7.48 4.54 18.46
C GLY A 122 6.76 4.29 17.13
N ASP A 123 5.50 4.68 17.10
CA ASP A 123 4.58 4.38 16.00
C ASP A 123 4.98 5.05 14.67
N GLY A 124 5.52 6.28 14.75
CA GLY A 124 5.95 7.03 13.57
C GLY A 124 7.09 6.34 12.81
N VAL A 125 8.07 5.80 13.54
CA VAL A 125 9.19 5.06 12.94
C VAL A 125 8.72 3.74 12.31
N GLU A 126 7.76 3.04 12.93
CA GLU A 126 7.22 1.81 12.38
C GLU A 126 6.42 2.06 11.09
N LEU A 127 5.63 3.11 11.04
CA LEU A 127 4.95 3.52 9.81
C LEU A 127 5.94 3.89 8.70
N MET A 128 7.03 4.60 9.03
CA MET A 128 8.06 4.95 8.06
C MET A 128 8.87 3.75 7.57
N GLN A 129 9.04 2.71 8.38
CA GLN A 129 9.65 1.46 7.97
C GLN A 129 8.90 0.85 6.77
N VAL A 130 7.55 0.79 6.82
CA VAL A 130 6.72 0.25 5.75
C VAL A 130 6.94 1.01 4.43
N TYR A 131 7.21 2.31 4.51
CA TYR A 131 7.53 3.11 3.33
C TYR A 131 8.79 2.62 2.62
N TYR A 132 9.86 2.28 3.35
CA TYR A 132 11.13 1.83 2.77
C TYR A 132 11.09 0.35 2.33
N THR A 133 10.40 -0.51 3.09
CA THR A 133 10.38 -1.96 2.84
C THR A 133 9.38 -2.37 1.77
N LYS A 134 8.22 -1.70 1.72
CA LYS A 134 7.12 -2.11 0.81
C LYS A 134 6.84 -1.07 -0.26
N TYR A 135 6.65 0.20 0.12
CA TYR A 135 6.17 1.21 -0.83
C TYR A 135 7.20 1.54 -1.91
N LEU A 136 8.45 1.85 -1.54
CA LEU A 136 9.52 2.20 -2.50
C LEU A 136 9.86 1.06 -3.46
N PRO A 137 10.09 -0.20 -3.01
CA PRO A 137 10.33 -1.31 -3.91
C PRO A 137 9.14 -1.58 -4.83
N SER A 138 7.90 -1.51 -4.32
CA SER A 138 6.69 -1.73 -5.14
C SER A 138 6.49 -0.63 -6.17
N LEU A 139 6.87 0.61 -5.87
CA LEU A 139 6.81 1.71 -6.82
C LEU A 139 7.79 1.47 -7.98
N LEU A 140 9.03 1.06 -7.69
CA LEU A 140 10.00 0.69 -8.73
C LEU A 140 9.53 -0.51 -9.55
N TYR A 141 9.02 -1.54 -8.88
CA TYR A 141 8.42 -2.71 -9.52
C TYR A 141 7.29 -2.33 -10.48
N CYS A 142 6.43 -1.39 -10.09
CA CYS A 142 5.31 -0.91 -10.92
C CYS A 142 5.75 -0.27 -12.25
N PHE A 143 6.98 0.24 -12.34
CA PHE A 143 7.55 0.73 -13.59
C PHE A 143 8.21 -0.38 -14.42
N PHE A 144 8.92 -1.29 -13.78
CA PHE A 144 9.66 -2.35 -14.50
C PHE A 144 8.78 -3.50 -14.97
N ALA A 145 7.76 -3.88 -14.20
CA ALA A 145 6.90 -5.03 -14.51
C ALA A 145 6.14 -4.87 -15.85
N PRO A 146 5.47 -3.73 -16.15
CA PRO A 146 4.78 -3.57 -17.43
C PRO A 146 5.72 -3.62 -18.64
N VAL A 147 6.92 -3.04 -18.50
CA VAL A 147 7.92 -3.04 -19.56
C VAL A 147 8.39 -4.47 -19.85
N TYR A 148 8.67 -5.24 -18.82
CA TYR A 148 9.04 -6.64 -18.95
C TYR A 148 7.93 -7.46 -19.62
N LEU A 149 6.69 -7.30 -19.18
CA LEU A 149 5.52 -7.99 -19.75
C LEU A 149 5.30 -7.61 -21.22
N PHE A 150 5.50 -6.34 -21.58
CA PHE A 150 5.41 -5.89 -22.96
C PHE A 150 6.39 -6.65 -23.86
N PHE A 151 7.67 -6.78 -23.43
CA PHE A 151 8.67 -7.53 -24.20
C PHE A 151 8.34 -9.02 -24.33
N GLN A 152 7.67 -9.61 -23.35
CA GLN A 152 7.27 -11.01 -23.36
C GLN A 152 6.04 -11.29 -24.25
N LEU A 153 5.14 -10.31 -24.38
CA LEU A 153 3.88 -10.47 -25.11
C LEU A 153 3.94 -9.95 -26.55
N LYS A 154 4.89 -9.08 -26.88
CA LYS A 154 5.02 -8.49 -28.23
C LYS A 154 5.14 -9.54 -29.33
N ASP A 155 5.80 -10.67 -29.04
CA ASP A 155 6.03 -11.74 -30.01
C ASP A 155 4.75 -12.57 -30.27
N THR A 156 3.80 -12.54 -29.34
CA THR A 156 2.49 -13.22 -29.46
C THR A 156 1.46 -12.29 -30.14
N SER A 157 1.32 -11.06 -29.64
CA SER A 157 0.43 -10.04 -30.21
C SER A 157 0.85 -8.64 -29.77
N LEU A 158 1.31 -7.85 -30.72
CA LEU A 158 1.72 -6.46 -30.47
C LEU A 158 0.54 -5.59 -29.96
N LEU A 159 -0.67 -5.85 -30.45
CA LEU A 159 -1.87 -5.10 -30.08
C LEU A 159 -2.21 -5.34 -28.61
N VAL A 160 -2.23 -6.59 -28.16
CA VAL A 160 -2.51 -6.95 -26.77
C VAL A 160 -1.42 -6.38 -25.84
N ALA A 161 -0.14 -6.51 -26.21
CA ALA A 161 0.97 -6.00 -25.43
C ALA A 161 0.89 -4.48 -25.22
N THR A 162 0.53 -3.71 -26.26
CA THR A 162 0.38 -2.24 -26.17
C THR A 162 -0.80 -1.82 -25.32
N ILE A 163 -1.95 -2.48 -25.44
CA ILE A 163 -3.14 -2.22 -24.62
C ILE A 163 -2.82 -2.47 -23.14
N LEU A 164 -2.23 -3.60 -22.79
CA LEU A 164 -1.86 -3.93 -21.42
C LEU A 164 -0.84 -2.94 -20.83
N LEU A 165 0.13 -2.49 -21.64
CA LEU A 165 1.08 -1.48 -21.18
C LEU A 165 0.40 -0.15 -20.87
N ILE A 166 -0.51 0.32 -21.74
CA ILE A 166 -1.27 1.58 -21.53
C ILE A 166 -2.12 1.47 -20.26
N ILE A 167 -2.87 0.38 -20.11
CA ILE A 167 -3.72 0.15 -18.93
C ILE A 167 -2.86 0.11 -17.65
N SER A 168 -1.77 -0.62 -17.65
CA SER A 168 -0.89 -0.72 -16.48
C SER A 168 -0.27 0.62 -16.06
N LEU A 169 0.13 1.47 -17.03
CA LEU A 169 0.60 2.82 -16.72
C LEU A 169 -0.51 3.78 -16.30
N SER A 170 -1.76 3.55 -16.72
CA SER A 170 -2.90 4.39 -16.34
C SER A 170 -3.34 4.21 -14.89
N LEU A 171 -3.18 3.00 -14.30
CA LEU A 171 -3.59 2.68 -12.94
C LEU A 171 -3.00 3.61 -11.86
N PRO A 172 -1.68 3.91 -11.83
CA PRO A 172 -1.12 4.86 -10.86
C PRO A 172 -1.68 6.28 -11.02
N LEU A 173 -1.98 6.70 -12.24
CA LEU A 173 -2.54 8.03 -12.52
C LEU A 173 -3.97 8.14 -11.99
N VAL A 174 -4.80 7.14 -12.24
CA VAL A 174 -6.17 7.03 -11.73
C VAL A 174 -6.18 7.03 -10.21
N ASN A 175 -5.37 6.18 -9.59
CA ASN A 175 -5.26 6.13 -8.13
C ASN A 175 -4.79 7.47 -7.52
N ASN A 176 -3.88 8.19 -8.18
CA ASN A 176 -3.43 9.49 -7.70
C ASN A 176 -4.52 10.57 -7.79
N TYR A 177 -5.37 10.51 -8.82
CA TYR A 177 -6.53 11.40 -8.97
C TYR A 177 -7.54 11.19 -7.82
N PHE A 178 -7.96 9.95 -7.57
CA PHE A 178 -8.88 9.62 -6.48
C PHE A 178 -8.30 9.93 -5.09
N ARG A 179 -6.99 9.76 -4.91
CA ARG A 179 -6.31 10.05 -3.65
C ARG A 179 -6.50 11.49 -3.19
N LYS A 180 -6.42 12.47 -4.09
CA LYS A 180 -6.63 13.87 -3.74
C LYS A 180 -8.03 14.13 -3.20
N MET A 181 -9.06 13.52 -3.80
CA MET A 181 -10.44 13.64 -3.34
C MET A 181 -10.65 12.93 -2.01
N ILE A 182 -10.10 11.74 -1.85
CA ILE A 182 -10.17 10.97 -0.61
C ILE A 182 -9.47 11.69 0.53
N ASP A 183 -8.34 12.37 0.30
CA ASP A 183 -7.61 13.12 1.34
C ASP A 183 -8.42 14.31 1.90
N GLN A 184 -9.27 14.94 1.09
CA GLN A 184 -10.20 15.97 1.56
C GLN A 184 -11.32 15.39 2.42
N LEU A 185 -11.96 14.31 1.96
CA LEU A 185 -13.02 13.62 2.69
C LEU A 185 -12.52 13.01 4.02
N LYS A 186 -11.26 12.57 4.06
CA LYS A 186 -10.62 12.10 5.31
C LYS A 186 -10.52 13.20 6.36
N LYS A 187 -10.25 14.44 5.98
CA LYS A 187 -10.21 15.56 6.93
C LYS A 187 -11.58 15.81 7.54
N GLU A 188 -12.62 15.85 6.70
CA GLU A 188 -14.00 16.02 7.16
C GLU A 188 -14.44 14.87 8.07
N TYR A 189 -14.11 13.65 7.73
CA TYR A 189 -14.35 12.47 8.57
C TYR A 189 -13.68 12.60 9.94
N TRP A 190 -12.39 12.94 9.99
CA TRP A 190 -11.66 13.09 11.25
C TRP A 190 -12.20 14.22 12.10
N THR A 191 -12.56 15.35 11.50
CA THR A 191 -13.20 16.46 12.21
C THR A 191 -14.55 16.03 12.81
N SER A 192 -15.40 15.39 12.02
CA SER A 192 -16.72 14.90 12.48
C SER A 192 -16.57 13.82 13.57
N PHE A 193 -15.56 12.95 13.45
CA PHE A 193 -15.24 11.94 14.46
C PHE A 193 -14.81 12.58 15.80
N GLN A 194 -13.88 13.53 15.74
CA GLN A 194 -13.40 14.25 16.92
C GLN A 194 -14.54 15.02 17.60
N ASP A 195 -15.37 15.70 16.83
CA ASP A 195 -16.51 16.44 17.32
C ASP A 195 -17.53 15.55 18.03
N LEU A 196 -17.84 14.39 17.44
CA LEU A 196 -18.74 13.40 18.03
C LEU A 196 -18.15 12.84 19.34
N THR A 197 -16.88 12.42 19.28
CA THR A 197 -16.18 11.79 20.42
C THR A 197 -16.04 12.77 21.59
N SER A 198 -15.61 14.00 21.32
CA SER A 198 -15.46 15.03 22.34
C SER A 198 -16.79 15.35 23.01
N TYR A 199 -17.85 15.50 22.21
CA TYR A 199 -19.21 15.77 22.72
C TYR A 199 -19.76 14.60 23.53
N TYR A 200 -19.48 13.37 23.12
CA TYR A 200 -19.86 12.16 23.85
C TYR A 200 -19.16 12.08 25.21
N LEU A 201 -17.83 12.24 25.24
CA LEU A 201 -17.04 12.21 26.46
C LEU A 201 -17.46 13.31 27.44
N GLU A 202 -17.71 14.53 26.94
CA GLU A 202 -18.21 15.63 27.74
C GLU A 202 -19.59 15.33 28.31
N SER A 203 -20.48 14.70 27.51
CA SER A 203 -21.81 14.30 27.95
C SER A 203 -21.76 13.26 29.06
N LEU A 204 -20.82 12.30 29.00
CA LEU A 204 -20.61 11.32 30.06
C LEU A 204 -20.10 11.98 31.35
N LYS A 205 -19.12 12.88 31.24
CA LYS A 205 -18.57 13.60 32.42
C LYS A 205 -19.63 14.46 33.12
N SER A 206 -20.55 15.02 32.37
CA SER A 206 -21.60 15.89 32.89
C SER A 206 -22.93 15.19 33.10
N LEU A 207 -23.01 13.88 33.06
CA LEU A 207 -24.25 13.10 33.07
C LEU A 207 -25.12 13.39 34.31
N VAL A 208 -24.49 13.45 35.51
CA VAL A 208 -25.18 13.73 36.76
C VAL A 208 -25.79 15.14 36.72
N THR A 209 -25.01 16.12 36.28
CA THR A 209 -25.47 17.52 36.17
C THR A 209 -26.60 17.66 35.16
N LEU A 210 -26.50 16.99 34.01
CA LEU A 210 -27.54 17.01 32.97
C LEU A 210 -28.85 16.41 33.47
N LYS A 211 -28.82 15.36 34.29
CA LYS A 211 -30.01 14.77 34.91
C LYS A 211 -30.62 15.68 35.96
N LEU A 212 -29.79 16.31 36.78
CA LEU A 212 -30.28 17.26 37.81
C LEU A 212 -31.00 18.45 37.18
N PHE A 213 -30.53 18.93 36.02
CA PHE A 213 -31.16 20.07 35.33
C PHE A 213 -32.16 19.67 34.24
N ASN A 214 -32.50 18.37 34.12
CA ASN A 214 -33.46 17.84 33.15
C ASN A 214 -33.11 18.19 31.68
N GLN A 215 -31.80 18.29 31.36
CA GLN A 215 -31.28 18.67 30.04
C GLN A 215 -30.81 17.47 29.21
N ASP A 216 -31.08 16.25 29.66
CA ASP A 216 -30.68 15.00 29.03
C ASP A 216 -31.25 14.83 27.60
N ARG A 217 -32.55 15.19 27.40
CA ARG A 217 -33.19 15.12 26.08
C ARG A 217 -32.51 16.03 25.05
N ARG A 218 -32.26 17.28 25.40
CA ARG A 218 -31.60 18.25 24.52
C ARG A 218 -30.18 17.82 24.18
N ARG A 219 -29.47 17.25 25.15
CA ARG A 219 -28.12 16.72 24.95
C ARG A 219 -28.13 15.49 24.01
N HIS A 220 -29.11 14.60 24.16
CA HIS A 220 -29.35 13.45 23.31
C HIS A 220 -29.59 13.88 21.84
N ASP A 221 -30.46 14.85 21.59
CA ASP A 221 -30.77 15.33 20.24
C ASP A 221 -29.53 15.94 19.56
N ASN A 222 -28.70 16.65 20.29
CA ASN A 222 -27.47 17.19 19.78
C ASN A 222 -26.46 16.09 19.49
N LEU A 223 -26.34 15.07 20.33
CA LEU A 223 -25.50 13.90 20.08
C LEU A 223 -25.94 13.15 18.80
N ARG A 224 -27.26 12.96 18.67
CA ARG A 224 -27.85 12.34 17.47
C ARG A 224 -27.52 13.13 16.21
N ARG A 225 -27.60 14.46 16.23
CA ARG A 225 -27.21 15.29 15.06
C ARG A 225 -25.74 15.12 14.70
N LYS A 226 -24.84 15.14 15.69
CA LYS A 226 -23.41 14.90 15.45
C LYS A 226 -23.13 13.49 14.91
N ALA A 227 -23.84 12.48 15.41
CA ALA A 227 -23.75 11.11 14.91
C ALA A 227 -24.23 11.00 13.44
N VAL A 228 -25.30 11.71 13.06
CA VAL A 228 -25.77 11.77 11.67
C VAL A 228 -24.72 12.44 10.75
N THR A 229 -24.13 13.55 11.20
CA THR A 229 -23.05 14.22 10.44
C THR A 229 -21.85 13.30 10.24
N PHE A 230 -21.42 12.60 11.29
CA PHE A 230 -20.34 11.62 11.21
C PHE A 230 -20.68 10.47 10.25
N ASN A 231 -21.91 9.95 10.30
CA ASN A 231 -22.39 8.92 9.38
C ASN A 231 -22.35 9.40 7.91
N GLN A 232 -22.77 10.65 7.65
CA GLN A 232 -22.69 11.25 6.30
C GLN A 232 -21.26 11.35 5.80
N SER A 233 -20.32 11.81 6.63
CA SER A 233 -18.90 11.87 6.30
C SER A 233 -18.31 10.46 6.04
N THR A 234 -18.70 9.47 6.85
CA THR A 234 -18.31 8.07 6.66
C THR A 234 -18.83 7.52 5.34
N MET A 235 -20.10 7.74 5.02
CA MET A 235 -20.70 7.30 3.76
C MET A 235 -20.05 7.97 2.55
N SER A 236 -19.66 9.24 2.65
CA SER A 236 -18.95 9.96 1.58
C SER A 236 -17.59 9.34 1.27
N ILE A 237 -16.82 9.00 2.30
CA ILE A 237 -15.54 8.27 2.13
C ILE A 237 -15.77 6.89 1.53
N MET A 238 -16.75 6.13 2.04
CA MET A 238 -17.05 4.79 1.53
C MET A 238 -17.45 4.81 0.06
N LYS A 239 -18.32 5.75 -0.33
CA LYS A 239 -18.71 5.94 -1.74
C LYS A 239 -17.50 6.23 -2.62
N MET A 240 -16.61 7.13 -2.18
CA MET A 240 -15.41 7.48 -2.95
C MET A 240 -14.42 6.32 -3.06
N ASN A 241 -14.19 5.58 -1.97
CA ASN A 241 -13.35 4.38 -2.00
C ASN A 241 -13.93 3.32 -2.93
N PHE A 242 -15.24 3.10 -2.88
CA PHE A 242 -15.92 2.14 -3.76
C PHE A 242 -15.84 2.57 -5.24
N SER A 243 -16.04 3.86 -5.54
CA SER A 243 -15.87 4.39 -6.90
C SER A 243 -14.44 4.22 -7.41
N SER A 244 -13.44 4.49 -6.56
CA SER A 244 -12.03 4.27 -6.90
C SER A 244 -11.73 2.81 -7.19
N PHE A 245 -12.26 1.90 -6.38
CA PHE A 245 -12.12 0.46 -6.56
C PHE A 245 -12.78 -0.01 -7.87
N LEU A 246 -14.03 0.40 -8.14
CA LEU A 246 -14.74 0.05 -9.38
C LEU A 246 -13.99 0.51 -10.63
N VAL A 247 -13.45 1.73 -10.63
CA VAL A 247 -12.71 2.24 -11.80
C VAL A 247 -11.39 1.47 -11.96
N SER A 248 -10.67 1.20 -10.88
CA SER A 248 -9.41 0.45 -10.93
C SER A 248 -9.62 -0.99 -11.39
N ASP A 249 -10.61 -1.67 -10.84
CA ASP A 249 -10.95 -3.04 -11.23
C ASP A 249 -11.53 -3.10 -12.65
N GLY A 250 -12.38 -2.13 -13.02
CA GLY A 250 -12.90 -2.03 -14.37
C GLY A 250 -11.80 -1.90 -15.43
N LEU A 251 -10.74 -1.11 -15.15
CA LEU A 251 -9.57 -1.01 -16.02
C LEU A 251 -8.80 -2.34 -16.12
N ILE A 252 -8.69 -3.08 -15.02
CA ILE A 252 -8.03 -4.39 -15.03
C ILE A 252 -8.82 -5.39 -15.88
N TYR A 253 -10.14 -5.46 -15.70
CA TYR A 253 -11.01 -6.34 -16.50
C TYR A 253 -10.99 -6.00 -17.98
N LEU A 254 -10.97 -4.71 -18.34
CA LEU A 254 -10.81 -4.29 -19.73
C LEU A 254 -9.46 -4.73 -20.36
N GLY A 255 -8.45 -4.93 -19.53
CA GLY A 255 -7.16 -5.47 -19.99
C GLY A 255 -7.10 -6.98 -20.13
N VAL A 256 -8.05 -7.71 -19.54
CA VAL A 256 -8.10 -9.19 -19.57
C VAL A 256 -9.00 -9.70 -20.69
N ILE A 257 -9.99 -8.91 -21.15
CA ILE A 257 -10.87 -9.21 -22.28
C ILE A 257 -10.20 -8.87 -23.61
#